data_9011f0206db8d02f41616fc43a34703a
#
_entry.id   9011f0206db8d02f41616fc43a34703a
#
_cell.length_a   1.000
_cell.length_b   1.000
_cell.length_c   1.000
_cell.angle_alpha   90.00
_cell.angle_beta   90.00
_cell.angle_gamma   90.00
#
_symmetry.space_group_name_H-M   'P 1'
#
loop_
_entity.id
_entity.type
_entity.pdbx_description
1 polymer ?
#
loop_
_entity_poly.entity_id
_entity_poly.type
_entity_poly.pdbx_seq_one_letter_code
_entity_poly.pdbx_strand_id
1 'polypeptide(L)'
;MVSQGRAKTKRPKTAKVSTLGNPILGDLKAPITLVEFTDYQCPFCRKFYSNAYKKLKKQYVDTGKLRFVLRDLPLGFHQHAKPAAISAHCAGEQDKFWEMHDALFDGGGKLNKDDILGYAKKIGLENVSFKSCLTSGRYNAGIKQDVTDARNASITGTPGFVVGRTTDNFVNGTLISGTRPFSTFKKEIDKLLLQK
;
A
#
# COMPACT_ATOMS: atom_id res chain seq x y z
N MET A 1 36.15 -10.80 -27.95
CA MET A 1 34.85 -10.36 -27.45
C MET A 1 34.86 -10.41 -25.93
N VAL A 2 34.95 -9.27 -25.27
CA VAL A 2 35.02 -9.21 -23.78
C VAL A 2 33.61 -9.05 -23.26
N SER A 3 33.10 -10.10 -22.61
CA SER A 3 31.81 -10.09 -21.90
C SER A 3 31.92 -9.16 -20.69
N GLN A 4 31.33 -7.98 -20.78
CA GLN A 4 31.17 -7.10 -19.62
C GLN A 4 30.12 -7.68 -18.70
N GLY A 5 30.56 -8.33 -17.62
CA GLY A 5 29.70 -8.80 -16.54
C GLY A 5 28.97 -7.62 -15.91
N ARG A 6 27.65 -7.55 -16.07
CA ARG A 6 26.77 -6.61 -15.35
C ARG A 6 26.92 -6.83 -13.86
N ALA A 7 27.59 -5.91 -13.17
CA ALA A 7 27.66 -5.91 -11.72
C ALA A 7 26.23 -5.91 -11.15
N LYS A 8 25.87 -6.93 -10.36
CA LYS A 8 24.62 -6.96 -9.60
C LYS A 8 24.69 -5.87 -8.53
N THR A 9 24.15 -4.70 -8.82
CA THR A 9 24.02 -3.64 -7.81
C THR A 9 23.17 -4.17 -6.65
N LYS A 10 23.76 -4.19 -5.46
CA LYS A 10 23.11 -4.64 -4.23
C LYS A 10 21.96 -3.67 -3.93
N ARG A 11 20.72 -4.17 -3.82
CA ARG A 11 19.57 -3.33 -3.49
C ARG A 11 19.83 -2.54 -2.19
N PRO A 12 19.42 -1.26 -2.11
CA PRO A 12 19.57 -0.50 -0.89
C PRO A 12 18.83 -1.18 0.27
N LYS A 13 19.37 -1.06 1.48
CA LYS A 13 18.74 -1.61 2.69
C LYS A 13 17.70 -0.66 3.29
N THR A 14 17.76 0.62 2.92
CA THR A 14 16.89 1.68 3.40
C THR A 14 16.34 2.51 2.24
N ALA A 15 15.21 3.15 2.44
CA ALA A 15 14.62 4.09 1.50
C ALA A 15 13.93 5.24 2.24
N LYS A 16 13.79 6.38 1.55
CA LYS A 16 12.99 7.52 2.00
C LYS A 16 11.80 7.67 1.06
N VAL A 17 10.58 7.70 1.61
CA VAL A 17 9.34 7.83 0.85
C VAL A 17 8.41 8.86 1.49
N SER A 18 7.66 9.59 0.65
CA SER A 18 6.65 10.53 1.12
C SER A 18 5.45 9.79 1.71
N THR A 19 4.81 10.41 2.70
CA THR A 19 3.53 9.99 3.27
C THR A 19 2.40 10.97 2.98
N LEU A 20 2.70 12.09 2.31
CA LEU A 20 1.74 13.15 2.02
C LEU A 20 0.66 12.70 1.03
N GLY A 21 -0.59 13.08 1.33
CA GLY A 21 -1.73 12.86 0.44
C GLY A 21 -2.14 11.39 0.27
N ASN A 22 -1.55 10.49 1.06
CA ASN A 22 -1.83 9.05 0.98
C ASN A 22 -2.76 8.59 2.11
N PRO A 23 -3.58 7.56 1.90
CA PRO A 23 -4.43 7.01 2.94
C PRO A 23 -3.63 6.47 4.12
N ILE A 24 -4.04 6.86 5.32
CA ILE A 24 -3.41 6.46 6.58
C ILE A 24 -4.42 5.70 7.44
N LEU A 25 -4.01 4.55 7.97
CA LEU A 25 -4.74 3.79 8.97
C LEU A 25 -4.04 3.87 10.32
N GLY A 26 -4.80 4.15 11.36
CA GLY A 26 -4.30 4.27 12.73
C GLY A 26 -4.06 5.70 13.18
N ASP A 27 -3.40 5.85 14.33
CA ASP A 27 -3.10 7.13 14.92
C ASP A 27 -2.03 7.88 14.13
N LEU A 28 -2.32 9.12 13.70
CA LEU A 28 -1.38 9.98 13.00
C LEU A 28 -0.11 10.25 13.82
N LYS A 29 -0.20 10.19 15.15
CA LYS A 29 0.90 10.41 16.11
C LYS A 29 1.63 9.10 16.47
N ALA A 30 1.23 7.94 15.91
CA ALA A 30 1.92 6.69 16.16
C ALA A 30 3.43 6.83 15.92
N PRO A 31 4.30 6.29 16.80
CA PRO A 31 5.74 6.53 16.72
C PRO A 31 6.41 5.89 15.50
N ILE A 32 5.77 4.89 14.90
CA ILE A 32 6.29 4.14 13.76
C ILE A 32 5.34 4.28 12.57
N THR A 33 5.91 4.41 11.37
CA THR A 33 5.19 4.38 10.10
C THR A 33 5.64 3.18 9.28
N LEU A 34 4.68 2.42 8.77
CA LEU A 34 4.88 1.41 7.72
C LEU A 34 4.17 1.89 6.46
N VAL A 35 4.93 2.13 5.40
CA VAL A 35 4.39 2.43 4.06
C VAL A 35 4.40 1.15 3.25
N GLU A 36 3.26 0.78 2.67
CA GLU A 36 3.13 -0.29 1.69
C GLU A 36 2.92 0.30 0.29
N PHE A 37 3.70 -0.16 -0.68
CA PHE A 37 3.41 -0.01 -2.11
C PHE A 37 2.72 -1.29 -2.58
N THR A 38 1.45 -1.18 -2.96
CA THR A 38 0.57 -2.31 -3.22
C THR A 38 0.00 -2.33 -4.63
N ASP A 39 -0.48 -3.50 -5.02
CA ASP A 39 -1.25 -3.76 -6.23
C ASP A 39 -2.37 -4.75 -5.88
N TYR A 40 -3.62 -4.33 -6.02
CA TYR A 40 -4.79 -5.13 -5.64
C TYR A 40 -4.95 -6.42 -6.45
N GLN A 41 -4.40 -6.48 -7.66
CA GLN A 41 -4.42 -7.69 -8.49
C GLN A 41 -3.25 -8.64 -8.16
N CYS A 42 -2.22 -8.17 -7.47
CA CYS A 42 -1.03 -8.95 -7.17
C CYS A 42 -1.33 -10.06 -6.13
N PRO A 43 -1.09 -11.35 -6.45
CA PRO A 43 -1.32 -12.45 -5.52
C PRO A 43 -0.43 -12.36 -4.26
N PHE A 44 0.74 -11.75 -4.36
CA PHE A 44 1.65 -11.57 -3.23
C PHE A 44 1.16 -10.47 -2.28
N CYS A 45 0.53 -9.39 -2.78
CA CYS A 45 -0.14 -8.38 -1.95
C CYS A 45 -1.33 -8.99 -1.21
N ARG A 46 -2.16 -9.78 -1.90
CA ARG A 46 -3.25 -10.53 -1.26
C ARG A 46 -2.75 -11.49 -0.18
N LYS A 47 -1.62 -12.18 -0.42
CA LYS A 47 -0.99 -13.04 0.59
C LYS A 47 -0.49 -12.24 1.80
N PHE A 48 0.09 -11.05 1.60
CA PHE A 48 0.47 -10.16 2.70
C PHE A 48 -0.76 -9.71 3.50
N TYR A 49 -1.80 -9.23 2.81
CA TYR A 49 -3.08 -8.83 3.42
C TYR A 49 -3.65 -9.94 4.31
N SER A 50 -3.78 -11.16 3.79
CA SER A 50 -4.40 -12.28 4.52
C SER A 50 -3.59 -12.73 5.74
N ASN A 51 -2.26 -12.62 5.72
CA ASN A 51 -1.40 -13.19 6.74
C ASN A 51 -0.78 -12.15 7.70
N ALA A 52 -0.05 -11.16 7.16
CA ALA A 52 0.72 -10.23 7.99
C ALA A 52 -0.07 -8.96 8.33
N TYR A 53 -0.80 -8.38 7.36
CA TYR A 53 -1.53 -7.12 7.54
C TYR A 53 -2.54 -7.19 8.69
N LYS A 54 -3.39 -8.22 8.72
CA LYS A 54 -4.40 -8.38 9.79
C LYS A 54 -3.78 -8.47 11.19
N LYS A 55 -2.60 -9.08 11.30
CA LYS A 55 -1.84 -9.16 12.56
C LYS A 55 -1.18 -7.82 12.91
N LEU A 56 -0.61 -7.14 11.91
CA LEU A 56 -0.03 -5.80 12.08
C LEU A 56 -1.10 -4.80 12.54
N LYS A 57 -2.27 -4.82 11.87
CA LYS A 57 -3.40 -4.00 12.27
C LYS A 57 -3.75 -4.22 13.74
N LYS A 58 -4.05 -5.46 14.12
CA LYS A 58 -4.49 -5.80 15.47
C LYS A 58 -3.45 -5.48 16.55
N GLN A 59 -2.16 -5.76 16.30
CA GLN A 59 -1.12 -5.70 17.34
C GLN A 59 -0.43 -4.35 17.44
N TYR A 60 -0.42 -3.55 16.37
CA TYR A 60 0.33 -2.31 16.32
C TYR A 60 -0.51 -1.10 15.90
N VAL A 61 -1.38 -1.22 14.89
CA VAL A 61 -2.19 -0.09 14.44
C VAL A 61 -3.28 0.21 15.46
N ASP A 62 -4.07 -0.79 15.83
CA ASP A 62 -5.19 -0.64 16.78
C ASP A 62 -4.71 -0.31 18.21
N THR A 63 -3.40 -0.43 18.48
CA THR A 63 -2.77 -0.08 19.76
C THR A 63 -1.99 1.24 19.73
N GLY A 64 -2.10 2.01 18.65
CA GLY A 64 -1.46 3.33 18.49
C GLY A 64 0.07 3.29 18.35
N LYS A 65 0.66 2.13 18.10
CA LYS A 65 2.13 1.96 17.98
C LYS A 65 2.62 2.15 16.54
N LEU A 66 1.74 1.98 15.57
CA LEU A 66 2.02 2.01 14.14
C LEU A 66 0.94 2.76 13.41
N ARG A 67 1.30 3.67 12.52
CA ARG A 67 0.43 4.11 11.44
C ARG A 67 0.81 3.39 10.15
N PHE A 68 -0.20 2.94 9.43
CA PHE A 68 -0.03 2.24 8.16
C PHE A 68 -0.42 3.19 7.03
N VAL A 69 0.47 3.38 6.06
CA VAL A 69 0.26 4.26 4.90
C VAL A 69 0.24 3.39 3.66
N LEU A 70 -0.77 3.56 2.81
CA LEU A 70 -0.88 2.82 1.56
C LEU A 70 -0.52 3.72 0.39
N ARG A 71 0.29 3.18 -0.52
CA ARG A 71 0.65 3.79 -1.80
C ARG A 71 0.41 2.82 -2.94
N ASP A 72 -0.01 3.33 -4.08
CA ASP A 72 -0.37 2.51 -5.22
C ASP A 72 0.83 2.21 -6.12
N LEU A 73 1.00 0.94 -6.45
CA LEU A 73 1.97 0.50 -7.46
C LEU A 73 1.33 -0.51 -8.41
N PRO A 74 0.32 -0.09 -9.20
CA PRO A 74 -0.30 -0.97 -10.18
C PRO A 74 0.73 -1.39 -11.23
N LEU A 75 1.00 -2.70 -11.32
CA LEU A 75 1.96 -3.24 -12.26
C LEU A 75 1.36 -3.26 -13.67
N GLY A 76 2.14 -2.86 -14.67
CA GLY A 76 1.62 -2.63 -16.03
C GLY A 76 1.00 -3.85 -16.73
N PHE A 77 1.31 -5.06 -16.26
CA PHE A 77 0.71 -6.32 -16.75
C PHE A 77 -0.55 -6.75 -15.99
N HIS A 78 -0.95 -6.02 -14.95
CA HIS A 78 -2.16 -6.24 -14.18
C HIS A 78 -3.27 -5.28 -14.62
N GLN A 79 -4.11 -5.70 -15.55
CA GLN A 79 -5.13 -4.85 -16.21
C GLN A 79 -6.14 -4.24 -15.23
N HIS A 80 -6.45 -4.91 -14.12
CA HIS A 80 -7.44 -4.47 -13.14
C HIS A 80 -6.83 -3.74 -11.94
N ALA A 81 -5.49 -3.69 -11.82
CA ALA A 81 -4.83 -3.09 -10.66
C ALA A 81 -5.11 -1.59 -10.53
N LYS A 82 -4.97 -0.83 -11.64
CA LYS A 82 -5.23 0.61 -11.63
C LYS A 82 -6.71 0.96 -11.40
N PRO A 83 -7.69 0.33 -12.07
CA PRO A 83 -9.10 0.52 -11.72
C PRO A 83 -9.44 0.21 -10.26
N ALA A 84 -8.87 -0.84 -9.69
CA ALA A 84 -9.05 -1.18 -8.29
C ALA A 84 -8.48 -0.11 -7.35
N ALA A 85 -7.26 0.40 -7.62
CA ALA A 85 -6.67 1.51 -6.88
C ALA A 85 -7.55 2.76 -6.92
N ILE A 86 -8.02 3.17 -8.12
CA ILE A 86 -8.95 4.29 -8.27
C ILE A 86 -10.22 4.07 -7.45
N SER A 87 -10.76 2.85 -7.42
CA SER A 87 -11.98 2.55 -6.66
C SER A 87 -11.80 2.71 -5.15
N ALA A 88 -10.63 2.35 -4.62
CA ALA A 88 -10.32 2.58 -3.20
C ALA A 88 -10.28 4.08 -2.86
N HIS A 89 -9.63 4.88 -3.69
CA HIS A 89 -9.62 6.34 -3.52
C HIS A 89 -11.02 6.95 -3.65
N CYS A 90 -11.83 6.51 -4.62
CA CYS A 90 -13.21 6.97 -4.78
C CYS A 90 -14.09 6.62 -3.57
N ALA A 91 -13.85 5.48 -2.95
CA ALA A 91 -14.51 5.13 -1.68
C ALA A 91 -14.03 6.04 -0.54
N GLY A 92 -12.78 6.46 -0.58
CA GLY A 92 -12.20 7.42 0.37
C GLY A 92 -12.89 8.78 0.35
N GLU A 93 -13.48 9.24 -0.77
CA GLU A 93 -14.30 10.46 -0.83
C GLU A 93 -15.59 10.36 0.02
N GLN A 94 -15.93 9.14 0.44
CA GLN A 94 -17.07 8.82 1.31
C GLN A 94 -16.60 8.19 2.63
N ASP A 95 -15.36 8.48 3.06
CA ASP A 95 -14.72 7.98 4.28
C ASP A 95 -14.61 6.46 4.38
N LYS A 96 -14.62 5.74 3.22
CA LYS A 96 -14.63 4.27 3.15
C LYS A 96 -13.46 3.69 2.35
N PHE A 97 -12.31 4.37 2.37
CA PHE A 97 -11.10 3.87 1.70
C PHE A 97 -10.72 2.47 2.19
N TRP A 98 -10.66 2.28 3.51
CA TRP A 98 -10.17 1.04 4.09
C TRP A 98 -11.17 -0.11 3.98
N GLU A 99 -12.46 0.17 4.01
CA GLU A 99 -13.51 -0.82 3.73
C GLU A 99 -13.44 -1.31 2.28
N MET A 100 -13.18 -0.41 1.33
CA MET A 100 -12.97 -0.79 -0.06
C MET A 100 -11.66 -1.54 -0.24
N HIS A 101 -10.57 -1.10 0.38
CA HIS A 101 -9.29 -1.82 0.41
C HIS A 101 -9.48 -3.27 0.86
N ASP A 102 -10.17 -3.47 1.97
CA ASP A 102 -10.43 -4.81 2.51
C ASP A 102 -11.32 -5.63 1.56
N ALA A 103 -12.38 -5.04 0.99
CA ALA A 103 -13.27 -5.70 0.05
C ALA A 103 -12.54 -6.14 -1.24
N LEU A 104 -11.63 -5.32 -1.77
CA LEU A 104 -10.84 -5.64 -2.97
C LEU A 104 -9.91 -6.84 -2.74
N PHE A 105 -9.27 -6.94 -1.56
CA PHE A 105 -8.40 -8.07 -1.24
C PHE A 105 -9.20 -9.33 -0.85
N ASP A 106 -10.26 -9.19 -0.05
CA ASP A 106 -11.13 -10.30 0.35
C ASP A 106 -11.90 -10.90 -0.85
N GLY A 107 -12.11 -10.12 -1.91
CA GLY A 107 -12.70 -10.56 -3.17
C GLY A 107 -11.89 -11.60 -3.95
N GLY A 108 -10.68 -11.94 -3.48
CA GLY A 108 -9.91 -13.07 -4.01
C GLY A 108 -9.36 -12.87 -5.42
N GLY A 109 -9.26 -11.62 -5.90
CA GLY A 109 -8.78 -11.27 -7.24
C GLY A 109 -9.90 -11.02 -8.26
N LYS A 110 -11.16 -11.01 -7.84
CA LYS A 110 -12.30 -10.53 -8.63
C LYS A 110 -12.28 -9.01 -8.62
N LEU A 111 -11.85 -8.39 -9.71
CA LEU A 111 -11.57 -6.95 -9.79
C LEU A 111 -12.09 -6.34 -11.11
N ASN A 112 -13.01 -7.02 -11.81
CA ASN A 112 -13.66 -6.41 -12.95
C ASN A 112 -14.64 -5.30 -12.47
N LYS A 113 -15.18 -4.55 -13.41
CA LYS A 113 -16.07 -3.41 -13.12
C LYS A 113 -17.27 -3.81 -12.25
N ASP A 114 -17.89 -4.94 -12.55
CA ASP A 114 -19.10 -5.39 -11.85
C ASP A 114 -18.76 -5.87 -10.43
N ASP A 115 -17.61 -6.53 -10.26
CA ASP A 115 -17.10 -6.90 -8.92
C ASP A 115 -16.89 -5.65 -8.06
N ILE A 116 -16.21 -4.60 -8.60
CA ILE A 116 -15.95 -3.34 -7.89
C ILE A 116 -17.26 -2.63 -7.51
N LEU A 117 -18.24 -2.58 -8.43
CA LEU A 117 -19.56 -2.01 -8.13
C LEU A 117 -20.31 -2.84 -7.07
N GLY A 118 -20.14 -4.16 -7.08
CA GLY A 118 -20.68 -5.06 -6.05
C GLY A 118 -20.08 -4.77 -4.68
N TYR A 119 -18.75 -4.57 -4.58
CA TYR A 119 -18.08 -4.18 -3.33
C TYR A 119 -18.57 -2.82 -2.83
N ALA A 120 -18.66 -1.82 -3.74
CA ALA A 120 -19.18 -0.49 -3.42
C ALA A 120 -20.58 -0.54 -2.79
N LYS A 121 -21.48 -1.32 -3.39
CA LYS A 121 -22.82 -1.55 -2.85
C LYS A 121 -22.79 -2.23 -1.48
N LYS A 122 -21.94 -3.25 -1.31
CA LYS A 122 -21.81 -4.01 -0.06
C LYS A 122 -21.34 -3.16 1.11
N ILE A 123 -20.41 -2.22 0.85
CA ILE A 123 -19.92 -1.29 1.88
C ILE A 123 -20.77 -0.02 2.00
N GLY A 124 -21.89 0.08 1.26
CA GLY A 124 -22.87 1.15 1.37
C GLY A 124 -22.42 2.49 0.81
N LEU A 125 -21.68 2.50 -0.32
CA LEU A 125 -21.35 3.73 -1.02
C LEU A 125 -22.55 4.31 -1.77
N GLU A 126 -22.60 5.65 -1.85
CA GLU A 126 -23.52 6.34 -2.74
C GLU A 126 -23.07 6.08 -4.21
N ASN A 127 -23.99 5.54 -5.01
CA ASN A 127 -23.64 4.92 -6.29
C ASN A 127 -23.34 5.94 -7.41
N VAL A 128 -24.00 7.09 -7.41
CA VAL A 128 -23.86 8.10 -8.47
C VAL A 128 -22.51 8.79 -8.37
N SER A 129 -22.16 9.27 -7.18
CA SER A 129 -20.88 9.94 -6.91
C SER A 129 -19.71 8.97 -7.08
N PHE A 130 -19.86 7.73 -6.60
CA PHE A 130 -18.82 6.69 -6.77
C PHE A 130 -18.55 6.41 -8.27
N LYS A 131 -19.59 6.17 -9.08
CA LYS A 131 -19.44 5.94 -10.52
C LYS A 131 -18.85 7.17 -11.26
N SER A 132 -19.28 8.38 -10.90
CA SER A 132 -18.72 9.62 -11.43
C SER A 132 -17.22 9.75 -11.11
N CYS A 133 -16.83 9.41 -9.87
CA CYS A 133 -15.44 9.42 -9.46
C CYS A 133 -14.59 8.42 -10.28
N LEU A 134 -15.06 7.19 -10.46
CA LEU A 134 -14.33 6.15 -11.21
C LEU A 134 -13.91 6.59 -12.63
N THR A 135 -14.71 7.44 -13.28
CA THR A 135 -14.47 7.89 -14.65
C THR A 135 -13.82 9.27 -14.74
N SER A 136 -13.68 9.98 -13.61
CA SER A 136 -13.20 11.37 -13.58
C SER A 136 -11.72 11.55 -13.93
N GLY A 137 -10.91 10.51 -13.78
CA GLY A 137 -9.46 10.57 -13.96
C GLY A 137 -8.68 11.30 -12.85
N ARG A 138 -9.37 11.86 -11.82
CA ARG A 138 -8.75 12.73 -10.79
C ARG A 138 -7.62 12.05 -9.99
N TYR A 139 -7.65 10.74 -9.82
CA TYR A 139 -6.61 9.99 -9.12
C TYR A 139 -5.43 9.53 -9.99
N ASN A 140 -5.50 9.73 -11.31
CA ASN A 140 -4.44 9.28 -12.22
C ASN A 140 -3.08 9.90 -11.93
N ALA A 141 -3.04 11.18 -11.59
CA ALA A 141 -1.80 11.90 -11.28
C ALA A 141 -1.17 11.40 -9.98
N GLY A 142 -1.97 11.20 -8.92
CA GLY A 142 -1.52 10.66 -7.64
C GLY A 142 -0.93 9.26 -7.78
N ILE A 143 -1.65 8.35 -8.43
CA ILE A 143 -1.18 6.98 -8.69
C ILE A 143 0.12 6.99 -9.53
N LYS A 144 0.22 7.86 -10.53
CA LYS A 144 1.45 8.01 -11.32
C LYS A 144 2.62 8.51 -10.45
N GLN A 145 2.35 9.43 -9.53
CA GLN A 145 3.36 9.91 -8.57
C GLN A 145 3.82 8.77 -7.66
N ASP A 146 2.91 7.95 -7.15
CA ASP A 146 3.24 6.79 -6.32
C ASP A 146 4.15 5.79 -7.05
N VAL A 147 3.86 5.49 -8.32
CA VAL A 147 4.72 4.66 -9.18
C VAL A 147 6.11 5.26 -9.35
N THR A 148 6.21 6.58 -9.50
CA THR A 148 7.49 7.28 -9.63
C THR A 148 8.29 7.21 -8.34
N ASP A 149 7.65 7.46 -7.21
CA ASP A 149 8.28 7.42 -5.89
C ASP A 149 8.72 6.00 -5.51
N ALA A 150 7.94 4.98 -5.88
CA ALA A 150 8.34 3.58 -5.71
C ALA A 150 9.67 3.29 -6.42
N ARG A 151 9.80 3.72 -7.68
CA ARG A 151 11.03 3.55 -8.47
C ARG A 151 12.21 4.27 -7.84
N ASN A 152 12.02 5.52 -7.39
CA ASN A 152 13.04 6.32 -6.72
C ASN A 152 13.49 5.66 -5.41
N ALA A 153 12.59 4.99 -4.71
CA ALA A 153 12.87 4.20 -3.51
C ALA A 153 13.41 2.78 -3.81
N SER A 154 13.73 2.46 -5.08
CA SER A 154 14.18 1.13 -5.51
C SER A 154 13.17 0.01 -5.26
N ILE A 155 11.88 0.35 -5.19
CA ILE A 155 10.75 -0.58 -5.13
C ILE A 155 10.29 -0.85 -6.55
N THR A 156 10.56 -2.05 -7.05
CA THR A 156 10.30 -2.46 -8.44
C THR A 156 9.23 -3.53 -8.59
N GLY A 157 8.57 -3.89 -7.48
CA GLY A 157 7.53 -4.93 -7.46
C GLY A 157 6.74 -4.86 -6.16
N THR A 158 5.61 -5.56 -6.13
CA THR A 158 4.65 -5.53 -5.03
C THR A 158 4.52 -6.88 -4.32
N PRO A 159 4.23 -6.83 -3.00
CA PRO A 159 4.25 -5.66 -2.16
C PRO A 159 5.68 -5.18 -1.87
N GLY A 160 5.88 -3.87 -1.73
CA GLY A 160 7.12 -3.27 -1.27
C GLY A 160 6.87 -2.38 -0.06
N PHE A 161 7.79 -2.34 0.91
CA PHE A 161 7.54 -1.64 2.17
C PHE A 161 8.73 -0.80 2.60
N VAL A 162 8.42 0.32 3.28
CA VAL A 162 9.40 1.09 4.04
C VAL A 162 8.88 1.24 5.47
N VAL A 163 9.66 0.82 6.45
CA VAL A 163 9.32 0.94 7.87
C VAL A 163 10.34 1.78 8.60
N GLY A 164 9.88 2.79 9.33
CA GLY A 164 10.75 3.72 10.04
C GLY A 164 10.00 4.53 11.09
N ARG A 165 10.72 5.43 11.77
CA ARG A 165 10.10 6.39 12.68
C ARG A 165 9.20 7.34 11.93
N THR A 166 8.09 7.68 12.58
CA THR A 166 7.15 8.66 12.04
C THR A 166 7.79 10.04 11.97
N THR A 167 7.61 10.69 10.83
CA THR A 167 7.81 12.13 10.66
C THR A 167 6.58 12.72 9.96
N ASP A 168 6.50 14.04 9.84
CA ASP A 168 5.28 14.69 9.30
C ASP A 168 4.98 14.27 7.86
N ASN A 169 5.99 14.29 6.98
CA ASN A 169 5.79 14.26 5.53
C ASN A 169 6.45 13.07 4.82
N PHE A 170 7.28 12.31 5.52
CA PHE A 170 8.00 11.17 4.93
C PHE A 170 8.33 10.13 5.99
N VAL A 171 8.73 8.96 5.53
CA VAL A 171 9.42 7.96 6.35
C VAL A 171 10.77 7.63 5.70
N ASN A 172 11.81 7.57 6.52
CA ASN A 172 13.11 7.05 6.14
C ASN A 172 13.40 5.81 6.98
N GLY A 173 13.57 4.67 6.37
CA GLY A 173 13.63 3.45 7.12
C GLY A 173 14.04 2.21 6.33
N THR A 174 13.87 1.06 6.96
CA THR A 174 14.22 -0.23 6.39
C THR A 174 13.32 -0.58 5.21
N LEU A 175 13.94 -0.92 4.06
CA LEU A 175 13.26 -1.41 2.88
C LEU A 175 13.02 -2.92 3.01
N ILE A 176 11.75 -3.33 2.90
CA ILE A 176 11.34 -4.74 2.89
C ILE A 176 10.69 -5.03 1.54
N SER A 177 11.17 -6.06 0.83
CA SER A 177 10.66 -6.41 -0.50
C SER A 177 9.89 -7.72 -0.48
N GLY A 178 8.76 -7.73 -1.16
CA GLY A 178 7.91 -8.90 -1.35
C GLY A 178 7.15 -9.33 -0.10
N THR A 179 6.32 -10.33 -0.25
CA THR A 179 5.57 -10.92 0.89
C THR A 179 6.51 -11.52 1.91
N ARG A 180 6.46 -10.99 3.13
CA ARG A 180 7.22 -11.50 4.27
C ARG A 180 6.28 -11.94 5.38
N PRO A 181 6.69 -12.90 6.23
CA PRO A 181 5.90 -13.28 7.39
C PRO A 181 5.81 -12.13 8.39
N PHE A 182 4.74 -12.14 9.20
CA PHE A 182 4.52 -11.13 10.25
C PHE A 182 5.74 -10.91 11.15
N SER A 183 6.49 -11.97 11.46
CA SER A 183 7.70 -11.90 12.31
C SER A 183 8.78 -10.96 11.76
N THR A 184 8.89 -10.81 10.44
CA THR A 184 9.82 -9.86 9.80
C THR A 184 9.46 -8.42 10.17
N PHE A 185 8.19 -8.05 10.02
CA PHE A 185 7.69 -6.71 10.36
C PHE A 185 7.75 -6.46 11.87
N LYS A 186 7.33 -7.45 12.67
CA LYS A 186 7.39 -7.39 14.12
C LYS A 186 8.80 -7.04 14.60
N LYS A 187 9.81 -7.75 14.10
CA LYS A 187 11.22 -7.53 14.47
C LYS A 187 11.67 -6.08 14.21
N GLU A 188 11.35 -5.53 13.04
CA GLU A 188 11.74 -4.15 12.69
C GLU A 188 10.96 -3.11 13.50
N ILE A 189 9.65 -3.31 13.68
CA ILE A 189 8.80 -2.40 14.46
C ILE A 189 9.23 -2.39 15.93
N ASP A 190 9.39 -3.55 16.55
CA ASP A 190 9.81 -3.66 17.97
C ASP A 190 11.20 -3.04 18.19
N LYS A 191 12.14 -3.27 17.27
CA LYS A 191 13.46 -2.64 17.31
C LYS A 191 13.35 -1.10 17.29
N LEU A 192 12.50 -0.54 16.43
CA LEU A 192 12.30 0.90 16.33
C LEU A 192 11.59 1.48 17.57
N LEU A 193 10.67 0.72 18.18
CA LEU A 193 9.97 1.14 19.41
C LEU A 193 10.91 1.19 20.63
N LEU A 194 11.96 0.36 20.65
CA LEU A 194 12.97 0.34 21.74
C LEU A 194 14.02 1.43 21.61
N GLN A 195 14.21 2.01 20.43
CA GLN A 195 15.13 3.12 20.21
C GLN A 195 14.44 4.40 20.72
N LYS A 196 14.99 5.06 21.74
CA LYS A 196 14.54 6.38 22.22
C LYS A 196 15.02 7.50 21.30
#